data_2e963ee57b2dc9bea3a3702023dcebd8
#
_entry.id   2e963ee57b2dc9bea3a3702023dcebd8
#
_cell.length_a   1.000
_cell.length_b   1.000
_cell.length_c   1.000
_cell.angle_alpha   90.00
_cell.angle_beta   90.00
_cell.angle_gamma   90.00
#
_symmetry.space_group_name_H-M   'P 1'
#
loop_
_entity.id
_entity.type
_entity.pdbx_description
1 polymer ?
#
loop_
_entity_poly.entity_id
_entity_poly.type
_entity_poly.pdbx_seq_one_letter_code
_entity_poly.pdbx_strand_id
1 'polypeptide(L)'
;MKPNKGFITVLMIVLISISLSTFSRAAFDTFSDVPNDSPFHESIFYLAERGIVRGEGNGRYVPDAPVTVRQWAMMLCRALGNDNPLNYDDDCIRQGYSDGWLEMTAITAPDSDLCRYAIYKSGFAAFGVDLYSLQLYPNEGKLSQQSEVLRAAADFGLCEDTCDGTEIITRGEAAELLYALLTKTFAVVPPPMLDNIPLDNKAGVALNNYLLEIQKIPESMMQSFAEKDWRYVIDFDYLAKLSKKYDLGCTGATIYEGRKIIVSSAKSTIHEFGHFLDGMMGFPSRTKGFYQRESASAASLLRTYALTDAQEYFADCFVYWIKNRGDGKKMAMLQNAAPETYHYFKMLEENDWKPSLSP
;
A
#
# COMPACT_ATOMS: atom_id res chain seq x y z
N MET A 1 -31.83 -61.32 -14.66
CA MET A 1 -30.78 -60.65 -15.41
C MET A 1 -31.17 -59.20 -15.60
N LYS A 2 -30.51 -58.28 -14.93
CA LYS A 2 -30.75 -56.82 -15.07
C LYS A 2 -29.76 -56.25 -16.08
N PRO A 3 -30.16 -55.39 -17.00
CA PRO A 3 -29.21 -54.76 -17.91
C PRO A 3 -28.56 -53.54 -17.25
N ASN A 4 -27.26 -53.42 -17.49
CA ASN A 4 -26.37 -52.32 -17.11
C ASN A 4 -26.86 -50.98 -17.69
N LYS A 5 -26.94 -49.98 -16.84
CA LYS A 5 -27.12 -48.60 -17.25
C LYS A 5 -25.76 -47.99 -17.57
N GLY A 6 -25.49 -47.79 -18.87
CA GLY A 6 -24.34 -47.04 -19.33
C GLY A 6 -24.44 -45.57 -18.89
N PHE A 7 -23.39 -45.10 -18.24
CA PHE A 7 -23.21 -43.68 -17.96
C PHE A 7 -22.86 -42.95 -19.27
N ILE A 8 -23.79 -42.19 -19.80
CA ILE A 8 -23.50 -41.21 -20.87
C ILE A 8 -22.99 -39.97 -20.19
N THR A 9 -21.68 -39.76 -20.27
CA THR A 9 -21.05 -38.52 -19.89
C THR A 9 -21.35 -37.51 -21.01
N VAL A 10 -22.30 -36.61 -20.77
CA VAL A 10 -22.56 -35.48 -21.65
C VAL A 10 -21.47 -34.46 -21.39
N LEU A 11 -20.50 -34.38 -22.31
CA LEU A 11 -19.51 -33.31 -22.37
C LEU A 11 -20.24 -32.03 -22.80
N MET A 12 -20.62 -31.20 -21.83
CA MET A 12 -21.18 -29.88 -22.09
C MET A 12 -20.05 -28.95 -22.53
N ILE A 13 -19.81 -28.86 -23.83
CA ILE A 13 -18.96 -27.81 -24.39
C ILE A 13 -19.71 -26.50 -24.21
N VAL A 14 -19.38 -25.76 -23.17
CA VAL A 14 -19.76 -24.36 -23.04
C VAL A 14 -18.96 -23.58 -24.09
N LEU A 15 -19.59 -23.38 -25.23
CA LEU A 15 -19.19 -22.37 -26.19
C LEU A 15 -19.37 -21.01 -25.48
N ILE A 16 -18.33 -20.55 -24.81
CA ILE A 16 -18.22 -19.14 -24.47
C ILE A 16 -18.09 -18.42 -25.81
N SER A 17 -19.23 -17.97 -26.32
CA SER A 17 -19.27 -16.93 -27.34
C SER A 17 -18.60 -15.71 -26.70
N ILE A 18 -17.28 -15.59 -26.89
CA ILE A 18 -16.59 -14.34 -26.78
C ILE A 18 -17.25 -13.46 -27.83
N SER A 19 -18.28 -12.70 -27.39
CA SER A 19 -18.67 -11.52 -28.12
C SER A 19 -17.41 -10.67 -28.15
N LEU A 20 -16.65 -10.73 -29.25
CA LEU A 20 -15.80 -9.65 -29.67
C LEU A 20 -16.75 -8.45 -29.79
N SER A 21 -17.01 -7.77 -28.67
CA SER A 21 -17.29 -6.36 -28.74
C SER A 21 -16.10 -5.82 -29.52
N THR A 22 -16.35 -5.48 -30.77
CA THR A 22 -15.49 -4.60 -31.53
C THR A 22 -15.46 -3.33 -30.70
N PHE A 23 -14.52 -3.29 -29.73
CA PHE A 23 -14.02 -2.03 -29.26
C PHE A 23 -13.61 -1.35 -30.56
N SER A 24 -14.39 -0.35 -30.93
CA SER A 24 -14.00 0.60 -31.95
C SER A 24 -12.59 0.97 -31.54
N ARG A 25 -11.63 0.50 -32.30
CA ARG A 25 -10.23 0.90 -32.20
C ARG A 25 -10.30 2.38 -32.51
N ALA A 26 -10.58 3.19 -31.45
CA ALA A 26 -10.46 4.62 -31.52
C ALA A 26 -9.12 4.83 -32.19
N ALA A 27 -9.11 5.54 -33.31
CA ALA A 27 -7.89 5.81 -34.04
C ALA A 27 -6.90 6.28 -32.99
N PHE A 28 -5.83 5.49 -32.78
CA PHE A 28 -4.81 5.85 -31.80
C PHE A 28 -4.37 7.24 -32.21
N ASP A 29 -4.63 8.22 -31.37
CA ASP A 29 -4.17 9.57 -31.58
C ASP A 29 -2.65 9.48 -31.66
N THR A 30 -2.14 9.54 -32.87
CA THR A 30 -0.70 9.70 -33.09
C THR A 30 -0.40 11.11 -32.60
N PHE A 31 0.29 11.19 -31.48
CA PHE A 31 0.65 12.50 -30.93
C PHE A 31 1.66 13.17 -31.86
N SER A 32 1.26 14.26 -32.49
CA SER A 32 2.06 14.97 -33.51
C SER A 32 3.36 15.56 -32.95
N ASP A 33 3.42 15.74 -31.65
CA ASP A 33 4.56 16.26 -30.90
C ASP A 33 5.41 15.17 -30.20
N VAL A 34 5.15 13.90 -30.51
CA VAL A 34 5.94 12.77 -30.05
C VAL A 34 6.42 11.96 -31.29
N PRO A 35 7.45 12.44 -31.99
CA PRO A 35 7.98 11.75 -33.18
C PRO A 35 8.64 10.42 -32.79
N ASN A 36 8.83 9.54 -33.78
CA ASN A 36 9.37 8.18 -33.58
C ASN A 36 10.77 8.14 -32.94
N ASP A 37 11.55 9.19 -33.08
CA ASP A 37 12.87 9.36 -32.47
C ASP A 37 12.84 10.06 -31.11
N SER A 38 11.67 10.41 -30.59
CA SER A 38 11.52 10.92 -29.23
C SER A 38 11.92 9.85 -28.21
N PRO A 39 12.70 10.20 -27.18
CA PRO A 39 13.05 9.26 -26.12
C PRO A 39 11.83 8.71 -25.40
N PHE A 40 10.73 9.45 -25.40
CA PHE A 40 9.48 9.08 -24.74
C PHE A 40 8.48 8.35 -25.67
N HIS A 41 8.83 8.11 -26.94
CA HIS A 41 7.90 7.56 -27.92
C HIS A 41 7.32 6.21 -27.44
N GLU A 42 8.18 5.25 -27.12
CA GLU A 42 7.75 3.90 -26.73
C GLU A 42 6.85 3.92 -25.49
N SER A 43 7.26 4.64 -24.45
CA SER A 43 6.53 4.72 -23.19
C SER A 43 5.16 5.39 -23.36
N ILE A 44 5.09 6.52 -24.05
CA ILE A 44 3.85 7.25 -24.27
C ILE A 44 2.85 6.42 -25.08
N PHE A 45 3.29 5.81 -26.20
CA PHE A 45 2.40 5.01 -27.04
C PHE A 45 1.95 3.73 -26.34
N TYR A 46 2.84 3.04 -25.63
CA TYR A 46 2.47 1.88 -24.81
C TYR A 46 1.35 2.22 -23.81
N LEU A 47 1.46 3.33 -23.10
CA LEU A 47 0.48 3.77 -22.11
C LEU A 47 -0.81 4.29 -22.76
N ALA A 48 -0.71 4.97 -23.90
CA ALA A 48 -1.86 5.47 -24.65
C ALA A 48 -2.71 4.33 -25.22
N GLU A 49 -2.08 3.30 -25.78
CA GLU A 49 -2.76 2.08 -26.26
C GLU A 49 -3.60 1.40 -25.17
N ARG A 50 -3.20 1.55 -23.92
CA ARG A 50 -3.88 1.00 -22.74
C ARG A 50 -4.84 1.99 -22.06
N GLY A 51 -5.00 3.19 -22.65
CA GLY A 51 -5.87 4.23 -22.09
C GLY A 51 -5.35 4.84 -20.78
N ILE A 52 -4.09 4.55 -20.40
CA ILE A 52 -3.49 5.03 -19.14
C ILE A 52 -3.16 6.52 -19.25
N VAL A 53 -2.55 6.93 -20.35
CA VAL A 53 -2.29 8.34 -20.64
C VAL A 53 -3.18 8.83 -21.76
N ARG A 54 -3.45 10.13 -21.75
CA ARG A 54 -4.21 10.84 -22.77
C ARG A 54 -3.48 12.12 -23.16
N GLY A 55 -3.66 12.54 -24.42
CA GLY A 55 -3.20 13.83 -24.86
C GLY A 55 -4.02 14.99 -24.26
N GLU A 56 -3.52 16.20 -24.45
CA GLU A 56 -4.19 17.44 -24.02
C GLU A 56 -5.17 17.98 -25.07
N GLY A 57 -5.51 17.17 -26.06
CA GLY A 57 -6.33 17.53 -27.20
C GLY A 57 -5.51 17.89 -28.43
N ASN A 58 -6.19 18.07 -29.56
CA ASN A 58 -5.60 18.41 -30.86
C ASN A 58 -4.47 17.50 -31.33
N GLY A 59 -4.47 16.22 -30.90
CA GLY A 59 -3.45 15.25 -31.26
C GLY A 59 -2.06 15.55 -30.66
N ARG A 60 -2.00 16.19 -29.50
CA ARG A 60 -0.75 16.52 -28.79
C ARG A 60 -0.71 15.89 -27.41
N TYR A 61 0.48 15.40 -27.01
CA TYR A 61 0.77 14.87 -25.67
C TYR A 61 1.44 15.90 -24.76
N VAL A 62 2.25 16.78 -25.32
CA VAL A 62 3.07 17.80 -24.64
C VAL A 62 4.06 17.17 -23.65
N PRO A 63 5.03 16.36 -24.15
CA PRO A 63 5.95 15.59 -23.30
C PRO A 63 6.83 16.45 -22.39
N ASP A 64 7.21 17.66 -22.84
CA ASP A 64 8.10 18.57 -22.12
C ASP A 64 7.37 19.43 -21.06
N ALA A 65 6.04 19.39 -20.98
CA ALA A 65 5.31 20.11 -19.96
C ALA A 65 5.47 19.45 -18.58
N PRO A 66 5.52 20.22 -17.50
CA PRO A 66 5.47 19.68 -16.16
C PRO A 66 4.26 18.76 -15.94
N VAL A 67 4.43 17.71 -15.15
CA VAL A 67 3.31 16.87 -14.72
C VAL A 67 2.79 17.35 -13.37
N THR A 68 1.47 17.52 -13.25
CA THR A 68 0.86 17.91 -11.98
C THR A 68 0.54 16.68 -11.12
N VAL A 69 0.35 16.91 -9.82
CA VAL A 69 -0.10 15.88 -8.86
C VAL A 69 -1.37 15.20 -9.35
N ARG A 70 -2.35 15.97 -9.82
CA ARG A 70 -3.62 15.48 -10.37
C ARG A 70 -3.42 14.57 -11.57
N GLN A 71 -2.62 15.02 -12.54
CA GLN A 71 -2.33 14.23 -13.75
C GLN A 71 -1.65 12.91 -13.39
N TRP A 72 -0.68 12.94 -12.49
CA TRP A 72 0.03 11.74 -12.04
C TRP A 72 -0.90 10.78 -11.28
N ALA A 73 -1.74 11.28 -10.37
CA ALA A 73 -2.73 10.47 -9.67
C ALA A 73 -3.66 9.74 -10.64
N MET A 74 -4.12 10.44 -11.69
CA MET A 74 -4.97 9.86 -12.73
C MET A 74 -4.23 8.79 -13.54
N MET A 75 -2.95 9.01 -13.87
CA MET A 75 -2.13 8.02 -14.56
C MET A 75 -1.95 6.76 -13.71
N LEU A 76 -1.65 6.90 -12.42
CA LEU A 76 -1.52 5.78 -11.48
C LEU A 76 -2.86 5.02 -11.33
N CYS A 77 -3.97 5.70 -11.13
CA CYS A 77 -5.28 5.06 -11.02
C CYS A 77 -5.60 4.20 -12.25
N ARG A 78 -5.37 4.73 -13.45
CA ARG A 78 -5.61 3.99 -14.69
C ARG A 78 -4.67 2.80 -14.84
N ALA A 79 -3.40 2.98 -14.49
CA ALA A 79 -2.41 1.90 -14.53
C ALA A 79 -2.73 0.76 -13.57
N LEU A 80 -3.37 1.07 -12.44
CA LEU A 80 -3.81 0.11 -11.43
C LEU A 80 -5.20 -0.49 -11.72
N GLY A 81 -5.83 -0.12 -12.84
CA GLY A 81 -7.15 -0.65 -13.24
C GLY A 81 -8.33 -0.05 -12.46
N ASN A 82 -8.14 1.09 -11.84
CA ASN A 82 -9.16 1.78 -11.07
C ASN A 82 -9.99 2.71 -11.97
N ASP A 83 -10.79 2.14 -12.85
CA ASP A 83 -11.67 2.87 -13.77
C ASP A 83 -13.02 3.16 -13.09
N ASN A 84 -13.11 4.22 -12.30
CA ASN A 84 -14.40 4.77 -11.88
C ASN A 84 -14.68 6.10 -12.61
N PRO A 85 -15.63 6.17 -13.55
CA PRO A 85 -15.75 7.31 -14.47
C PRO A 85 -16.51 8.53 -13.92
N LEU A 86 -16.98 8.56 -12.68
CA LEU A 86 -17.99 9.55 -12.26
C LEU A 86 -17.44 10.83 -11.62
N ASN A 87 -16.21 10.84 -11.06
CA ASN A 87 -15.53 12.03 -10.54
C ASN A 87 -14.01 11.81 -10.54
N TYR A 88 -13.49 11.56 -11.69
CA TYR A 88 -12.20 10.91 -11.89
C TYR A 88 -11.02 11.59 -11.20
N ASP A 89 -10.97 12.91 -11.23
CA ASP A 89 -9.76 13.63 -10.83
C ASP A 89 -9.57 13.65 -9.31
N ASP A 90 -10.59 14.04 -8.58
CA ASP A 90 -10.53 14.12 -7.11
C ASP A 90 -10.59 12.75 -6.47
N ASP A 91 -11.28 11.79 -7.08
CA ASP A 91 -11.36 10.41 -6.58
C ASP A 91 -10.01 9.70 -6.69
N CYS A 92 -9.25 9.91 -7.77
CA CYS A 92 -7.89 9.38 -7.90
C CYS A 92 -6.94 9.93 -6.84
N ILE A 93 -7.05 11.22 -6.50
CA ILE A 93 -6.25 11.84 -5.45
C ILE A 93 -6.63 11.27 -4.08
N ARG A 94 -7.92 11.17 -3.76
CA ARG A 94 -8.40 10.59 -2.51
C ARG A 94 -8.00 9.12 -2.37
N GLN A 95 -8.13 8.36 -3.45
CA GLN A 95 -7.67 6.98 -3.50
C GLN A 95 -6.18 6.89 -3.19
N GLY A 96 -5.36 7.69 -3.87
CA GLY A 96 -3.92 7.68 -3.68
C GLY A 96 -3.51 8.10 -2.27
N TYR A 97 -4.19 9.05 -1.67
CA TYR A 97 -3.99 9.42 -0.27
C TYR A 97 -4.41 8.30 0.68
N SER A 98 -5.56 7.71 0.46
CA SER A 98 -6.08 6.61 1.27
C SER A 98 -5.16 5.38 1.23
N ASP A 99 -4.69 5.01 0.05
CA ASP A 99 -3.78 3.88 -0.14
C ASP A 99 -2.34 4.19 0.30
N GLY A 100 -2.09 5.45 0.62
CA GLY A 100 -0.80 5.92 1.15
C GLY A 100 0.31 6.08 0.12
N TRP A 101 -0.01 6.11 -1.18
CA TRP A 101 0.96 6.46 -2.22
C TRP A 101 0.99 7.95 -2.56
N LEU A 102 -0.02 8.73 -2.15
CA LEU A 102 0.03 10.19 -2.17
C LEU A 102 0.03 10.78 -0.75
N GLU A 103 0.61 11.94 -0.59
CA GLU A 103 0.63 12.69 0.66
C GLU A 103 -0.53 13.69 0.76
N MET A 104 -0.77 14.25 1.95
CA MET A 104 -1.82 15.25 2.20
C MET A 104 -1.68 16.46 1.27
N THR A 105 -0.46 16.83 0.89
CA THR A 105 -0.19 17.90 -0.07
C THR A 105 -0.85 17.68 -1.43
N ALA A 106 -1.06 16.43 -1.82
CA ALA A 106 -1.80 16.10 -3.03
C ALA A 106 -3.27 16.54 -2.98
N ILE A 107 -3.88 16.51 -1.80
CA ILE A 107 -5.26 16.97 -1.60
C ILE A 107 -5.33 18.49 -1.56
N THR A 108 -4.35 19.14 -0.94
CA THR A 108 -4.36 20.59 -0.71
C THR A 108 -3.82 21.40 -1.90
N ALA A 109 -3.00 20.79 -2.76
CA ALA A 109 -2.38 21.40 -3.92
C ALA A 109 -2.35 20.44 -5.13
N PRO A 110 -3.51 19.99 -5.63
CA PRO A 110 -3.58 18.95 -6.67
C PRO A 110 -3.01 19.39 -8.02
N ASP A 111 -2.99 20.67 -8.29
CA ASP A 111 -2.54 21.24 -9.56
C ASP A 111 -1.08 21.75 -9.47
N SER A 112 -0.37 21.47 -8.38
CA SER A 112 1.07 21.75 -8.29
C SER A 112 1.89 20.75 -9.10
N ASP A 113 3.02 21.23 -9.64
CA ASP A 113 3.98 20.41 -10.35
C ASP A 113 4.67 19.41 -9.40
N LEU A 114 4.94 18.20 -9.90
CA LEU A 114 5.63 17.16 -9.14
C LEU A 114 7.15 17.23 -9.33
N CYS A 115 7.88 17.10 -8.22
CA CYS A 115 9.31 16.89 -8.28
C CYS A 115 9.67 15.41 -8.41
N ARG A 116 10.90 15.14 -8.85
CA ARG A 116 11.45 13.80 -9.09
C ARG A 116 11.32 12.87 -7.88
N TYR A 117 11.64 13.36 -6.69
CA TYR A 117 11.46 12.59 -5.46
C TYR A 117 10.00 12.15 -5.24
N ALA A 118 9.05 13.08 -5.40
CA ALA A 118 7.65 12.82 -5.12
C ALA A 118 7.04 11.81 -6.10
N ILE A 119 7.44 11.86 -7.38
CA ILE A 119 6.93 10.94 -8.39
C ILE A 119 7.48 9.53 -8.20
N TYR A 120 8.78 9.38 -7.88
CA TYR A 120 9.35 8.05 -7.58
C TYR A 120 8.75 7.47 -6.31
N LYS A 121 8.66 8.25 -5.24
CA LYS A 121 8.07 7.82 -3.97
C LYS A 121 6.65 7.31 -4.15
N SER A 122 5.82 8.09 -4.83
CA SER A 122 4.41 7.73 -5.07
C SER A 122 4.25 6.57 -6.04
N GLY A 123 5.05 6.53 -7.11
CA GLY A 123 5.07 5.43 -8.07
C GLY A 123 5.46 4.11 -7.42
N PHE A 124 6.56 4.08 -6.67
CA PHE A 124 6.99 2.90 -5.94
C PHE A 124 5.94 2.43 -4.93
N ALA A 125 5.35 3.35 -4.17
CA ALA A 125 4.30 3.02 -3.22
C ALA A 125 3.05 2.44 -3.90
N ALA A 126 2.64 3.01 -5.04
CA ALA A 126 1.47 2.56 -5.80
C ALA A 126 1.65 1.16 -6.38
N PHE A 127 2.86 0.83 -6.82
CA PHE A 127 3.19 -0.48 -7.38
C PHE A 127 3.72 -1.48 -6.33
N GLY A 128 3.65 -1.15 -5.04
CA GLY A 128 4.08 -2.04 -3.98
C GLY A 128 5.57 -2.36 -3.97
N VAL A 129 6.39 -1.52 -4.62
CA VAL A 129 7.84 -1.58 -4.45
C VAL A 129 8.14 -1.27 -2.99
N ASP A 130 8.70 -2.25 -2.27
CA ASP A 130 8.86 -2.14 -0.83
C ASP A 130 9.90 -1.08 -0.44
N LEU A 131 9.43 0.14 -0.31
CA LEU A 131 10.18 1.24 0.27
C LEU A 131 10.10 1.27 1.81
N TYR A 132 9.42 0.32 2.44
CA TYR A 132 9.37 0.26 3.90
C TYR A 132 10.70 -0.14 4.53
N SER A 133 11.53 -0.90 3.81
CA SER A 133 12.93 -1.05 4.17
C SER A 133 13.70 0.27 4.13
N LEU A 134 13.18 1.26 3.39
CA LEU A 134 13.68 2.61 3.22
C LEU A 134 12.95 3.62 4.11
N GLN A 135 11.87 3.25 4.83
CA GLN A 135 11.28 4.07 5.90
C GLN A 135 12.18 4.00 7.13
N LEU A 136 13.30 4.60 6.96
CA LEU A 136 14.28 4.75 7.99
C LEU A 136 13.76 5.59 9.11
N TYR A 137 14.19 5.12 10.24
CA TYR A 137 14.04 5.81 11.48
C TYR A 137 14.58 7.22 11.37
N PRO A 138 13.85 8.22 11.89
CA PRO A 138 14.25 9.61 11.79
C PRO A 138 15.59 9.94 12.48
N ASN A 139 16.25 8.99 13.14
CA ASN A 139 17.40 9.23 13.99
C ASN A 139 18.70 8.53 13.59
N GLU A 140 18.74 7.68 12.59
CA GLU A 140 20.01 7.18 12.06
C GLU A 140 20.52 8.10 10.98
N GLY A 141 21.45 8.99 11.39
CA GLY A 141 22.36 9.74 10.53
C GLY A 141 21.84 10.14 9.16
N LYS A 142 20.84 10.99 9.13
CA LYS A 142 20.46 11.93 8.07
C LYS A 142 20.83 11.59 6.61
N LEU A 143 20.63 10.39 6.16
CA LEU A 143 20.22 10.24 4.78
C LEU A 143 18.75 10.63 4.77
N SER A 144 18.41 11.71 4.11
CA SER A 144 17.02 12.14 4.00
C SER A 144 16.24 11.02 3.33
N GLN A 145 14.96 10.83 3.68
CA GLN A 145 14.06 9.91 2.99
C GLN A 145 14.13 10.08 1.45
N GLN A 146 14.41 11.29 1.00
CA GLN A 146 14.66 11.65 -0.38
C GLN A 146 15.88 10.92 -0.97
N SER A 147 17.02 10.91 -0.26
CA SER A 147 18.24 10.26 -0.77
C SER A 147 18.07 8.75 -0.96
N GLU A 148 17.20 8.11 -0.19
CA GLU A 148 16.98 6.68 -0.27
C GLU A 148 16.03 6.29 -1.39
N VAL A 149 14.97 7.07 -1.60
CA VAL A 149 14.09 6.89 -2.76
C VAL A 149 14.88 7.07 -4.05
N LEU A 150 15.73 8.10 -4.12
CA LEU A 150 16.55 8.35 -5.31
C LEU A 150 17.60 7.26 -5.52
N ARG A 151 18.24 6.78 -4.46
CA ARG A 151 19.17 5.65 -4.55
C ARG A 151 18.46 4.38 -5.04
N ALA A 152 17.26 4.08 -4.52
CA ALA A 152 16.48 2.95 -5.01
C ALA A 152 16.09 3.13 -6.49
N ALA A 153 15.74 4.34 -6.91
CA ALA A 153 15.45 4.63 -8.31
C ALA A 153 16.69 4.41 -9.20
N ALA A 154 17.87 4.83 -8.74
CA ALA A 154 19.14 4.60 -9.45
C ALA A 154 19.49 3.10 -9.50
N ASP A 155 19.37 2.37 -8.39
CA ASP A 155 19.59 0.92 -8.31
C ASP A 155 18.66 0.15 -9.29
N PHE A 156 17.47 0.67 -9.53
CA PHE A 156 16.52 0.14 -10.51
C PHE A 156 16.78 0.63 -11.95
N GLY A 157 17.76 1.50 -12.14
CA GLY A 157 18.10 2.08 -13.45
C GLY A 157 17.01 3.02 -13.99
N LEU A 158 16.34 3.75 -13.10
CA LEU A 158 15.30 4.73 -13.44
C LEU A 158 15.82 6.16 -13.47
N CYS A 159 16.96 6.42 -12.85
CA CYS A 159 17.69 7.68 -12.92
C CYS A 159 19.19 7.44 -12.69
N GLU A 160 19.98 8.47 -12.85
CA GLU A 160 21.40 8.44 -12.49
C GLU A 160 21.58 8.60 -10.97
N ASP A 161 22.72 8.10 -10.43
CA ASP A 161 23.05 8.18 -8.98
C ASP A 161 23.10 9.62 -8.44
N THR A 162 23.27 10.60 -9.33
CA THR A 162 23.43 12.01 -9.00
C THR A 162 22.18 12.84 -9.26
N CYS A 163 21.04 12.21 -9.58
CA CYS A 163 19.82 12.95 -9.95
C CYS A 163 19.30 13.84 -8.78
N ASP A 164 18.85 15.04 -9.13
CA ASP A 164 18.27 15.99 -8.17
C ASP A 164 16.78 15.64 -7.94
N GLY A 165 16.47 15.27 -6.71
CA GLY A 165 15.09 14.93 -6.30
C GLY A 165 14.14 16.12 -6.28
N THR A 166 14.63 17.35 -6.31
CA THR A 166 13.81 18.58 -6.32
C THR A 166 13.45 19.04 -7.73
N GLU A 167 14.09 18.47 -8.75
CA GLU A 167 13.82 18.77 -10.14
C GLU A 167 12.37 18.46 -10.52
N ILE A 168 11.71 19.38 -11.24
CA ILE A 168 10.34 19.18 -11.72
C ILE A 168 10.32 18.18 -12.86
N ILE A 169 9.46 17.19 -12.75
CA ILE A 169 9.31 16.12 -13.74
C ILE A 169 8.36 16.51 -14.85
N THR A 170 8.75 16.20 -16.07
CA THR A 170 7.91 16.38 -17.26
C THR A 170 6.91 15.23 -17.42
N ARG A 171 5.91 15.45 -18.27
CA ARG A 171 4.91 14.43 -18.64
C ARG A 171 5.55 13.25 -19.38
N GLY A 172 6.60 13.51 -20.16
CA GLY A 172 7.38 12.47 -20.84
C GLY A 172 8.12 11.58 -19.86
N GLU A 173 8.84 12.17 -18.91
CA GLU A 173 9.54 11.42 -17.85
C GLU A 173 8.58 10.67 -16.95
N ALA A 174 7.40 11.23 -16.63
CA ALA A 174 6.36 10.54 -15.88
C ALA A 174 5.82 9.31 -16.64
N ALA A 175 5.65 9.41 -17.95
CA ALA A 175 5.24 8.28 -18.78
C ALA A 175 6.35 7.20 -18.83
N GLU A 176 7.60 7.58 -18.92
CA GLU A 176 8.75 6.67 -18.92
C GLU A 176 8.84 5.91 -17.58
N LEU A 177 8.71 6.60 -16.46
CA LEU A 177 8.66 5.96 -15.16
C LEU A 177 7.50 4.97 -15.06
N LEU A 178 6.29 5.37 -15.45
CA LEU A 178 5.11 4.50 -15.37
C LEU A 178 5.22 3.29 -16.30
N TYR A 179 5.77 3.47 -17.50
CA TYR A 179 6.09 2.38 -18.41
C TYR A 179 7.08 1.40 -17.77
N ALA A 180 8.14 1.91 -17.15
CA ALA A 180 9.10 1.08 -16.44
C ALA A 180 8.43 0.32 -15.26
N LEU A 181 7.58 0.96 -14.48
CA LEU A 181 6.84 0.33 -13.36
C LEU A 181 5.90 -0.78 -13.84
N LEU A 182 5.36 -0.69 -15.04
CA LEU A 182 4.46 -1.69 -15.63
C LEU A 182 5.19 -2.84 -16.34
N THR A 183 6.40 -2.60 -16.86
CA THR A 183 7.08 -3.55 -17.76
C THR A 183 8.32 -4.19 -17.14
N LYS A 184 8.99 -3.51 -16.21
CA LYS A 184 10.16 -4.07 -15.52
C LYS A 184 9.74 -4.90 -14.32
N THR A 185 10.46 -5.96 -14.06
CA THR A 185 10.32 -6.73 -12.82
C THR A 185 11.11 -6.02 -11.73
N PHE A 186 10.44 -5.17 -10.98
CA PHE A 186 10.94 -4.78 -9.66
C PHE A 186 10.66 -5.96 -8.72
N ALA A 187 11.27 -5.99 -7.54
CA ALA A 187 10.89 -6.93 -6.51
C ALA A 187 9.49 -6.56 -5.96
N VAL A 188 8.50 -6.53 -6.86
CA VAL A 188 7.09 -6.33 -6.53
C VAL A 188 6.59 -7.65 -5.96
N VAL A 189 6.22 -7.63 -4.70
CA VAL A 189 5.48 -8.75 -4.14
C VAL A 189 4.08 -8.68 -4.74
N PRO A 190 3.64 -9.65 -5.55
CA PRO A 190 2.28 -9.64 -6.06
C PRO A 190 1.31 -9.67 -4.88
N PRO A 191 0.15 -9.03 -4.98
CA PRO A 191 -0.85 -9.11 -3.92
C PRO A 191 -1.18 -10.59 -3.71
N PRO A 192 -1.14 -11.08 -2.46
CA PRO A 192 -1.46 -12.47 -2.19
C PRO A 192 -2.92 -12.72 -2.59
N MET A 193 -3.18 -13.86 -3.18
CA MET A 193 -4.54 -14.36 -3.27
C MET A 193 -4.98 -14.76 -1.87
N LEU A 194 -5.62 -13.83 -1.18
CA LEU A 194 -6.14 -14.02 0.17
C LEU A 194 -7.58 -14.54 0.07
N ASP A 195 -7.74 -15.77 -0.41
CA ASP A 195 -9.03 -16.40 -0.66
C ASP A 195 -9.92 -16.52 0.60
N ASN A 196 -9.40 -16.25 1.78
CA ASN A 196 -10.08 -16.53 3.05
C ASN A 196 -10.10 -15.38 4.06
N ILE A 197 -9.76 -14.15 3.68
CA ILE A 197 -9.89 -13.03 4.63
C ILE A 197 -11.31 -12.47 4.56
N PRO A 198 -12.01 -12.37 5.71
CA PRO A 198 -13.29 -11.70 5.77
C PRO A 198 -13.10 -10.19 5.56
N LEU A 199 -13.00 -9.78 4.30
CA LEU A 199 -12.76 -8.39 3.88
C LEU A 199 -14.04 -7.77 3.36
N ASP A 200 -14.36 -6.56 3.84
CA ASP A 200 -15.50 -5.75 3.42
C ASP A 200 -15.00 -4.39 2.92
N ASN A 201 -15.01 -4.19 1.62
CA ASN A 201 -14.57 -2.97 0.96
C ASN A 201 -15.76 -2.02 0.71
N LYS A 202 -16.19 -1.32 1.74
CA LYS A 202 -17.30 -0.36 1.63
C LYS A 202 -16.93 0.92 0.91
N ALA A 203 -15.65 1.27 0.91
CA ALA A 203 -15.16 2.44 0.22
C ALA A 203 -15.07 2.24 -1.30
N GLY A 204 -15.13 0.98 -1.79
CA GLY A 204 -15.04 0.66 -3.22
C GLY A 204 -13.67 0.95 -3.83
N VAL A 205 -12.62 0.99 -3.02
CA VAL A 205 -11.25 1.33 -3.45
C VAL A 205 -10.45 0.11 -3.90
N ALA A 206 -9.34 0.32 -4.60
CA ALA A 206 -8.42 -0.74 -4.96
C ALA A 206 -7.79 -1.39 -3.74
N LEU A 207 -7.69 -2.73 -3.76
CA LEU A 207 -7.28 -3.52 -2.60
C LEU A 207 -5.77 -3.77 -2.51
N ASN A 208 -5.02 -3.55 -3.58
CA ASN A 208 -3.62 -3.98 -3.68
C ASN A 208 -2.77 -3.58 -2.47
N ASN A 209 -2.79 -2.30 -2.08
CA ASN A 209 -1.98 -1.83 -0.96
C ASN A 209 -2.44 -2.37 0.40
N TYR A 210 -3.74 -2.58 0.58
CA TYR A 210 -4.28 -3.21 1.79
C TYR A 210 -3.85 -4.68 1.88
N LEU A 211 -3.94 -5.41 0.77
CA LEU A 211 -3.52 -6.80 0.69
C LEU A 211 -2.01 -6.95 0.91
N LEU A 212 -1.18 -6.02 0.37
CA LEU A 212 0.25 -5.98 0.62
C LEU A 212 0.62 -5.77 2.09
N GLU A 213 -0.17 -5.01 2.84
CA GLU A 213 0.05 -4.88 4.28
C GLU A 213 -0.47 -6.10 5.06
N ILE A 214 -1.62 -6.64 4.67
CA ILE A 214 -2.20 -7.83 5.32
C ILE A 214 -1.27 -9.05 5.19
N GLN A 215 -0.64 -9.24 4.03
CA GLN A 215 0.27 -10.39 3.83
C GLN A 215 1.50 -10.39 4.74
N LYS A 216 1.85 -9.24 5.34
CA LYS A 216 2.96 -9.16 6.31
C LYS A 216 2.57 -9.73 7.67
N ILE A 217 1.26 -9.82 7.95
CA ILE A 217 0.74 -10.38 9.19
C ILE A 217 0.98 -11.89 9.20
N PRO A 218 1.44 -12.47 10.32
CA PRO A 218 1.65 -13.90 10.43
C PRO A 218 0.39 -14.72 10.08
N GLU A 219 0.57 -15.80 9.33
CA GLU A 219 -0.53 -16.63 8.83
C GLU A 219 -1.41 -17.17 9.97
N SER A 220 -0.81 -17.61 11.06
CA SER A 220 -1.54 -18.08 12.23
C SER A 220 -2.40 -16.99 12.91
N MET A 221 -1.96 -15.73 12.87
CA MET A 221 -2.78 -14.61 13.31
C MET A 221 -3.96 -14.39 12.37
N MET A 222 -3.75 -14.49 11.05
CA MET A 222 -4.82 -14.37 10.06
C MET A 222 -5.83 -15.51 10.18
N GLN A 223 -5.37 -16.73 10.43
CA GLN A 223 -6.22 -17.87 10.72
C GLN A 223 -7.06 -17.60 11.99
N SER A 224 -6.43 -17.17 13.08
CA SER A 224 -7.14 -16.82 14.33
C SER A 224 -8.12 -15.67 14.14
N PHE A 225 -7.81 -14.71 13.26
CA PHE A 225 -8.69 -13.60 12.91
C PHE A 225 -9.98 -14.12 12.24
N ALA A 226 -9.85 -15.00 11.26
CA ALA A 226 -10.98 -15.60 10.55
C ALA A 226 -11.80 -16.54 11.47
N GLU A 227 -11.13 -17.44 12.21
CA GLU A 227 -11.80 -18.39 13.13
C GLU A 227 -12.59 -17.72 14.26
N LYS A 228 -12.20 -16.50 14.64
CA LYS A 228 -12.90 -15.71 15.67
C LYS A 228 -13.93 -14.75 15.08
N ASP A 229 -14.32 -14.91 13.82
CA ASP A 229 -15.30 -14.08 13.11
C ASP A 229 -14.95 -12.58 13.07
N TRP A 230 -13.68 -12.23 13.06
CA TRP A 230 -13.25 -10.87 12.84
C TRP A 230 -13.36 -10.49 11.36
N ARG A 231 -13.59 -9.20 11.09
CA ARG A 231 -13.68 -8.65 9.74
C ARG A 231 -12.72 -7.50 9.56
N TYR A 232 -12.06 -7.49 8.43
CA TYR A 232 -11.29 -6.36 7.96
C TYR A 232 -12.16 -5.49 7.05
N VAL A 233 -12.34 -4.22 7.42
CA VAL A 233 -13.32 -3.32 6.78
C VAL A 233 -12.60 -2.08 6.30
N ILE A 234 -12.74 -1.75 5.03
CA ILE A 234 -12.29 -0.48 4.47
C ILE A 234 -13.51 0.45 4.43
N ASP A 235 -13.56 1.44 5.35
CA ASP A 235 -14.73 2.30 5.53
C ASP A 235 -14.30 3.74 5.91
N PHE A 236 -14.22 4.59 4.90
CA PHE A 236 -13.79 5.99 5.06
C PHE A 236 -14.79 6.83 5.83
N ASP A 237 -16.09 6.62 5.55
CA ASP A 237 -17.16 7.36 6.18
C ASP A 237 -17.23 7.09 7.69
N TYR A 238 -17.04 5.83 8.08
CA TYR A 238 -17.01 5.46 9.49
C TYR A 238 -15.87 6.17 10.21
N LEU A 239 -14.65 6.13 9.66
CA LEU A 239 -13.47 6.75 10.28
C LEU A 239 -13.54 8.27 10.26
N ALA A 240 -14.10 8.88 9.22
CA ALA A 240 -14.34 10.31 9.18
C ALA A 240 -15.32 10.77 10.29
N LYS A 241 -16.39 10.00 10.52
CA LYS A 241 -17.34 10.24 11.63
C LYS A 241 -16.67 10.05 13.00
N LEU A 242 -15.82 9.00 13.12
CA LEU A 242 -15.08 8.73 14.35
C LEU A 242 -14.11 9.86 14.67
N SER A 243 -13.33 10.28 13.66
CA SER A 243 -12.39 11.41 13.76
C SER A 243 -13.08 12.69 14.21
N LYS A 244 -14.23 13.00 13.60
CA LYS A 244 -15.02 14.18 13.98
C LYS A 244 -15.58 14.08 15.42
N LYS A 245 -16.00 12.89 15.83
CA LYS A 245 -16.58 12.67 17.17
C LYS A 245 -15.57 12.89 18.29
N TYR A 246 -14.33 12.49 18.07
CA TYR A 246 -13.29 12.51 19.08
C TYR A 246 -12.22 13.58 18.87
N ASP A 247 -12.37 14.42 17.83
CA ASP A 247 -11.40 15.43 17.42
C ASP A 247 -9.98 14.86 17.22
N LEU A 248 -9.90 13.68 16.59
CA LEU A 248 -8.67 12.93 16.36
C LEU A 248 -8.54 12.56 14.88
N GLY A 249 -7.35 12.68 14.30
CA GLY A 249 -7.04 12.14 12.99
C GLY A 249 -6.94 10.61 13.04
N CYS A 250 -8.04 9.90 12.73
CA CYS A 250 -8.13 8.45 12.82
C CYS A 250 -8.12 7.82 11.42
N THR A 251 -7.11 7.03 11.10
CA THR A 251 -7.00 6.29 9.82
C THR A 251 -7.17 4.77 9.99
N GLY A 252 -7.33 4.30 11.22
CA GLY A 252 -7.64 2.94 11.60
C GLY A 252 -8.36 2.89 12.93
N ALA A 253 -9.09 1.82 13.20
CA ALA A 253 -9.74 1.55 14.48
C ALA A 253 -10.00 0.05 14.64
N THR A 254 -9.62 -0.50 15.78
CA THR A 254 -9.93 -1.88 16.18
C THR A 254 -11.11 -1.88 17.14
N ILE A 255 -12.22 -2.47 16.71
CA ILE A 255 -13.49 -2.51 17.43
C ILE A 255 -13.71 -3.92 18.00
N TYR A 256 -13.39 -4.12 19.25
CA TYR A 256 -13.44 -5.45 19.89
C TYR A 256 -14.86 -6.02 20.00
N GLU A 257 -15.84 -5.24 20.43
CA GLU A 257 -17.23 -5.68 20.55
C GLU A 257 -17.83 -6.08 19.19
N GLY A 258 -17.46 -5.35 18.13
CA GLY A 258 -17.91 -5.62 16.78
C GLY A 258 -17.02 -6.60 16.00
N ARG A 259 -15.89 -7.04 16.58
CA ARG A 259 -14.87 -7.88 15.93
C ARG A 259 -14.47 -7.35 14.55
N LYS A 260 -14.07 -6.08 14.50
CA LYS A 260 -13.71 -5.41 13.24
C LYS A 260 -12.41 -4.66 13.39
N ILE A 261 -11.58 -4.77 12.38
CA ILE A 261 -10.55 -3.80 12.07
C ILE A 261 -11.11 -2.93 10.95
N ILE A 262 -11.19 -1.61 11.18
CA ILE A 262 -11.69 -0.66 10.19
C ILE A 262 -10.55 0.27 9.82
N VAL A 263 -10.29 0.43 8.52
CA VAL A 263 -9.19 1.27 8.02
C VAL A 263 -9.65 2.20 6.90
N SER A 264 -9.04 3.36 6.80
CA SER A 264 -9.10 4.25 5.63
C SER A 264 -7.75 4.38 4.93
N SER A 265 -6.68 3.87 5.54
CA SER A 265 -5.35 3.83 4.98
C SER A 265 -4.74 2.45 5.16
N ALA A 266 -4.17 1.91 4.10
CA ALA A 266 -3.42 0.65 4.16
C ALA A 266 -2.29 0.68 5.20
N LYS A 267 -1.66 1.85 5.41
CA LYS A 267 -0.57 2.03 6.39
C LYS A 267 -0.99 1.71 7.83
N SER A 268 -2.28 1.79 8.16
CA SER A 268 -2.79 1.47 9.49
C SER A 268 -2.96 -0.03 9.73
N THR A 269 -2.94 -0.85 8.69
CA THR A 269 -3.26 -2.28 8.76
C THR A 269 -2.46 -3.01 9.84
N ILE A 270 -1.13 -2.96 9.78
CA ILE A 270 -0.28 -3.69 10.74
C ILE A 270 -0.51 -3.17 12.17
N HIS A 271 -0.73 -1.87 12.34
CA HIS A 271 -1.00 -1.26 13.63
C HIS A 271 -2.31 -1.79 14.24
N GLU A 272 -3.39 -1.84 13.45
CA GLU A 272 -4.67 -2.37 13.91
C GLU A 272 -4.61 -3.88 14.22
N PHE A 273 -3.81 -4.64 13.47
CA PHE A 273 -3.50 -6.03 13.83
C PHE A 273 -2.66 -6.14 15.11
N GLY A 274 -1.89 -5.12 15.46
CA GLY A 274 -1.23 -5.02 16.77
C GLY A 274 -2.24 -4.93 17.91
N HIS A 275 -3.31 -4.13 17.77
CA HIS A 275 -4.42 -4.10 18.73
C HIS A 275 -5.19 -5.43 18.76
N PHE A 276 -5.44 -6.05 17.59
CA PHE A 276 -6.04 -7.38 17.55
C PHE A 276 -5.20 -8.40 18.34
N LEU A 277 -3.88 -8.41 18.14
CA LEU A 277 -2.96 -9.27 18.87
C LEU A 277 -3.03 -9.01 20.38
N ASP A 278 -3.00 -7.74 20.80
CA ASP A 278 -3.13 -7.36 22.21
C ASP A 278 -4.40 -7.93 22.83
N GLY A 279 -5.55 -7.75 22.17
CA GLY A 279 -6.81 -8.33 22.63
C GLY A 279 -6.81 -9.86 22.64
N MET A 280 -6.26 -10.50 21.61
CA MET A 280 -6.16 -11.95 21.50
C MET A 280 -5.31 -12.57 22.63
N MET A 281 -4.28 -11.84 23.09
CA MET A 281 -3.38 -12.26 24.18
C MET A 281 -3.87 -11.83 25.57
N GLY A 282 -5.07 -11.30 25.71
CA GLY A 282 -5.63 -10.85 27.00
C GLY A 282 -5.07 -9.53 27.50
N PHE A 283 -4.74 -8.62 26.60
CA PHE A 283 -4.26 -7.27 26.86
C PHE A 283 -2.93 -7.19 27.65
N PRO A 284 -1.84 -7.82 27.14
CA PRO A 284 -0.52 -7.69 27.75
C PRO A 284 -0.04 -6.24 27.85
N SER A 285 -0.48 -5.37 26.93
CA SER A 285 -0.21 -3.93 27.00
C SER A 285 -0.59 -3.34 28.36
N ARG A 286 -1.72 -3.74 28.91
CA ARG A 286 -2.27 -3.25 30.17
C ARG A 286 -1.73 -4.00 31.40
N THR A 287 -1.43 -5.30 31.25
CA THR A 287 -1.12 -6.19 32.38
C THR A 287 0.37 -6.40 32.61
N LYS A 288 1.21 -6.26 31.56
CA LYS A 288 2.65 -6.52 31.66
C LYS A 288 3.48 -5.29 32.03
N GLY A 289 2.94 -4.07 31.93
CA GLY A 289 3.62 -2.82 32.31
C GLY A 289 4.78 -2.45 31.38
N PHE A 290 4.81 -2.90 30.15
CA PHE A 290 5.84 -2.58 29.15
C PHE A 290 5.95 -1.06 28.91
N TYR A 291 4.80 -0.41 28.67
CA TYR A 291 4.73 1.02 28.41
C TYR A 291 5.39 1.84 29.50
N GLN A 292 5.06 1.55 30.75
CA GLN A 292 5.59 2.30 31.91
C GLN A 292 7.09 2.18 32.08
N ARG A 293 7.65 1.04 31.69
CA ARG A 293 9.11 0.78 31.86
C ARG A 293 9.96 1.13 30.65
N GLU A 294 9.40 1.01 29.46
CA GLU A 294 10.20 0.98 28.22
C GLU A 294 9.86 2.07 27.21
N SER A 295 8.67 2.72 27.31
CA SER A 295 8.24 3.69 26.27
C SER A 295 9.22 4.84 26.08
N ALA A 296 9.81 5.36 27.17
CA ALA A 296 10.76 6.46 27.09
C ALA A 296 12.06 6.08 26.33
N SER A 297 12.59 4.86 26.56
CA SER A 297 13.80 4.39 25.88
C SER A 297 13.51 3.96 24.44
N ALA A 298 12.31 3.47 24.16
CA ALA A 298 11.87 3.10 22.82
C ALA A 298 11.39 4.29 21.96
N ALA A 299 11.24 5.48 22.52
CA ALA A 299 10.67 6.66 21.85
C ALA A 299 11.37 7.03 20.53
N SER A 300 12.67 6.76 20.41
CA SER A 300 13.43 7.03 19.19
C SER A 300 13.18 6.01 18.07
N LEU A 301 12.55 4.88 18.38
CA LEU A 301 12.27 3.79 17.46
C LEU A 301 10.81 3.80 16.97
N LEU A 302 9.93 4.48 17.68
CA LEU A 302 8.49 4.43 17.47
C LEU A 302 7.95 5.81 17.06
N ARG A 303 6.73 5.82 16.51
CA ARG A 303 6.02 7.08 16.24
C ARG A 303 5.67 7.78 17.55
N THR A 304 5.59 9.11 17.52
CA THR A 304 5.18 9.90 18.69
C THR A 304 3.83 9.45 19.25
N TYR A 305 2.92 9.00 18.38
CA TYR A 305 1.61 8.47 18.76
C TYR A 305 1.69 7.24 19.67
N ALA A 306 2.70 6.39 19.52
CA ALA A 306 2.95 5.24 20.39
C ALA A 306 3.18 5.62 21.87
N LEU A 307 3.48 6.88 22.13
CA LEU A 307 3.75 7.37 23.50
C LEU A 307 2.48 7.89 24.20
N THR A 308 1.31 7.80 23.58
CA THR A 308 0.06 8.30 24.17
C THR A 308 -0.49 7.37 25.24
N ASP A 309 -0.43 6.05 25.02
CA ASP A 309 -0.86 5.05 25.99
C ASP A 309 -0.24 3.66 25.73
N ALA A 310 -0.54 2.73 26.62
CA ALA A 310 0.06 1.39 26.61
C ALA A 310 -0.40 0.52 25.42
N GLN A 311 -1.61 0.72 24.90
CA GLN A 311 -2.13 -0.06 23.76
C GLN A 311 -1.50 0.43 22.46
N GLU A 312 -1.37 1.76 22.29
CA GLU A 312 -0.71 2.36 21.15
C GLU A 312 0.78 2.00 21.10
N TYR A 313 1.43 2.00 22.28
CA TYR A 313 2.80 1.54 22.41
C TYR A 313 2.96 0.08 21.94
N PHE A 314 2.10 -0.81 22.41
CA PHE A 314 2.15 -2.23 22.05
C PHE A 314 1.91 -2.42 20.54
N ALA A 315 0.92 -1.74 19.98
CA ALA A 315 0.60 -1.82 18.56
C ALA A 315 1.75 -1.31 17.69
N ASP A 316 2.40 -0.21 18.07
CA ASP A 316 3.55 0.32 17.33
C ASP A 316 4.82 -0.55 17.49
N CYS A 317 5.03 -1.16 18.65
CA CYS A 317 6.08 -2.18 18.81
C CYS A 317 5.83 -3.40 17.91
N PHE A 318 4.57 -3.81 17.73
CA PHE A 318 4.20 -4.86 16.78
C PHE A 318 4.48 -4.42 15.34
N VAL A 319 4.14 -3.17 14.96
CA VAL A 319 4.52 -2.61 13.65
C VAL A 319 6.03 -2.68 13.44
N TYR A 320 6.78 -2.28 14.45
CA TYR A 320 8.24 -2.32 14.39
C TYR A 320 8.75 -3.74 14.17
N TRP A 321 8.23 -4.69 14.93
CA TRP A 321 8.58 -6.13 14.83
C TRP A 321 8.32 -6.66 13.43
N ILE A 322 7.09 -6.55 12.95
CA ILE A 322 6.68 -7.09 11.65
C ILE A 322 7.51 -6.51 10.50
N LYS A 323 7.81 -5.23 10.56
CA LYS A 323 8.58 -4.55 9.50
C LYS A 323 10.08 -4.86 9.54
N ASN A 324 10.62 -5.25 10.69
CA ASN A 324 12.07 -5.34 10.86
C ASN A 324 12.57 -6.72 11.34
N ARG A 325 11.72 -7.72 11.54
CA ARG A 325 12.11 -9.05 12.05
C ARG A 325 13.21 -9.75 11.25
N GLY A 326 13.39 -9.38 9.97
CA GLY A 326 14.49 -9.87 9.13
C GLY A 326 15.79 -9.07 9.23
N ASP A 327 15.79 -7.93 9.94
CA ASP A 327 16.94 -7.03 10.09
C ASP A 327 17.54 -7.15 11.49
N GLY A 328 18.63 -7.92 11.62
CA GLY A 328 19.27 -8.17 12.90
C GLY A 328 19.76 -6.90 13.63
N LYS A 329 20.16 -5.85 12.90
CA LYS A 329 20.59 -4.58 13.50
C LYS A 329 19.42 -3.86 14.14
N LYS A 330 18.32 -3.73 13.41
CA LYS A 330 17.12 -3.06 13.90
C LYS A 330 16.49 -3.85 15.06
N MET A 331 16.49 -5.17 14.98
CA MET A 331 15.99 -6.00 16.08
C MET A 331 16.85 -5.87 17.33
N ALA A 332 18.17 -5.72 17.20
CA ALA A 332 19.06 -5.43 18.34
C ALA A 332 18.78 -4.04 18.95
N MET A 333 18.42 -3.03 18.12
CA MET A 333 18.02 -1.72 18.63
C MET A 333 16.74 -1.83 19.48
N LEU A 334 15.73 -2.58 19.03
CA LEU A 334 14.53 -2.81 19.84
C LEU A 334 14.85 -3.57 21.13
N GLN A 335 15.69 -4.60 21.05
CA GLN A 335 16.09 -5.38 22.21
C GLN A 335 16.81 -4.50 23.26
N ASN A 336 17.62 -3.56 22.84
CA ASN A 336 18.32 -2.63 23.75
C ASN A 336 17.38 -1.58 24.35
N ALA A 337 16.45 -1.06 23.57
CA ALA A 337 15.55 0.00 23.98
C ALA A 337 14.32 -0.50 24.78
N ALA A 338 13.82 -1.69 24.44
CA ALA A 338 12.63 -2.29 25.01
C ALA A 338 12.82 -3.81 25.18
N PRO A 339 13.68 -4.26 26.09
CA PRO A 339 14.05 -5.66 26.23
C PRO A 339 12.89 -6.58 26.62
N GLU A 340 11.98 -6.14 27.48
CA GLU A 340 10.82 -6.96 27.91
C GLU A 340 9.82 -7.10 26.75
N THR A 341 9.52 -6.02 26.06
CA THR A 341 8.66 -6.04 24.87
C THR A 341 9.28 -6.90 23.78
N TYR A 342 10.58 -6.75 23.52
CA TYR A 342 11.32 -7.56 22.56
C TYR A 342 11.19 -9.06 22.89
N HIS A 343 11.48 -9.47 24.14
CA HIS A 343 11.41 -10.87 24.54
C HIS A 343 9.98 -11.41 24.45
N TYR A 344 8.99 -10.57 24.73
CA TYR A 344 7.60 -10.95 24.63
C TYR A 344 7.18 -11.24 23.17
N PHE A 345 7.51 -10.36 22.23
CA PHE A 345 7.22 -10.61 20.82
C PHE A 345 8.03 -11.79 20.26
N LYS A 346 9.29 -11.94 20.67
CA LYS A 346 10.10 -13.10 20.30
C LYS A 346 9.46 -14.41 20.76
N MET A 347 9.01 -14.48 21.98
CA MET A 347 8.27 -15.63 22.52
C MET A 347 6.98 -15.90 21.74
N LEU A 348 6.24 -14.87 21.37
CA LEU A 348 5.02 -15.01 20.55
C LEU A 348 5.34 -15.55 19.16
N GLU A 349 6.39 -15.05 18.52
CA GLU A 349 6.82 -15.53 17.20
C GLU A 349 7.30 -16.98 17.26
N GLU A 350 8.08 -17.36 18.28
CA GLU A 350 8.51 -18.71 18.53
C GLU A 350 7.35 -19.68 18.81
N ASN A 351 6.23 -19.16 19.35
CA ASN A 351 4.99 -19.90 19.59
C ASN A 351 3.95 -19.71 18.49
N ASP A 352 4.38 -19.33 17.28
CA ASP A 352 3.52 -19.15 16.12
C ASP A 352 2.35 -18.19 16.40
N TRP A 353 2.60 -17.13 17.18
CA TRP A 353 1.62 -16.07 17.53
C TRP A 353 0.34 -16.57 18.18
N LYS A 354 0.38 -17.74 18.80
CA LYS A 354 -0.74 -18.35 19.52
C LYS A 354 -0.70 -17.99 20.99
N PRO A 355 -1.86 -17.84 21.65
CA PRO A 355 -1.88 -17.77 23.11
C PRO A 355 -1.17 -19.01 23.69
N SER A 356 -0.21 -18.80 24.60
CA SER A 356 0.28 -19.92 25.37
C SER A 356 -0.90 -20.51 26.16
N LEU A 357 -1.18 -21.77 25.94
CA LEU A 357 -2.05 -22.51 26.84
C LEU A 357 -1.36 -22.43 28.19
N SER A 358 -1.88 -21.60 29.09
CA SER A 358 -1.42 -21.59 30.48
C SER A 358 -1.58 -23.00 31.03
N PRO A 359 -0.57 -23.53 31.69
CA PRO A 359 -0.67 -24.82 32.34
C PRO A 359 -1.76 -24.85 33.42
#